data_c033bfbc6cea47721d633fa51a9728ff
#
_entry.id   c033bfbc6cea47721d633fa51a9728ff
#
_cell.length_a   1.000
_cell.length_b   1.000
_cell.length_c   1.000
_cell.angle_alpha   90.00
_cell.angle_beta   90.00
_cell.angle_gamma   90.00
#
_symmetry.space_group_name_H-M   'P 1'
#
loop_
_entity.id
_entity.type
_entity.pdbx_description
1 polymer ?
#
loop_
_entity_poly.entity_id
_entity_poly.type
_entity_poly.pdbx_seq_one_letter_code
_entity_poly.pdbx_strand_id
1 'polypeptide(L)'
;MSSFPPSLVFSVQVLRERLADDLRILNVHDVSTVTDYFLLATASGIPHIRALMDELDGVCKTNKIKHRRKGGAPESGWMVMDFGNVVVHVMTREHREFYALEQLWSDAKTVDAEEIAPE
;
A
#
# COMPACT_ATOMS: atom_id res chain seq x y z
N MET A 1 -15.85 15.28 1.14
CA MET A 1 -14.94 15.26 -0.02
C MET A 1 -13.56 14.78 0.42
N SER A 2 -13.02 13.84 -0.32
CA SER A 2 -11.73 13.28 0.05
C SER A 2 -10.59 14.13 -0.48
N SER A 3 -9.59 14.38 0.37
CA SER A 3 -8.36 15.05 -0.04
C SER A 3 -7.25 14.05 -0.31
N PHE A 4 -7.59 12.77 -0.31
CA PHE A 4 -6.59 11.72 -0.52
C PHE A 4 -6.23 11.59 -2.01
N PRO A 5 -4.97 11.27 -2.32
CA PRO A 5 -4.57 11.08 -3.72
C PRO A 5 -5.34 9.92 -4.36
N PRO A 6 -5.67 10.00 -5.65
CA PRO A 6 -6.35 8.89 -6.33
C PRO A 6 -5.59 7.57 -6.22
N SER A 7 -4.26 7.60 -6.27
CA SER A 7 -3.46 6.38 -6.14
C SER A 7 -3.69 5.69 -4.80
N LEU A 8 -3.88 6.45 -3.72
CA LEU A 8 -4.18 5.87 -2.42
C LEU A 8 -5.58 5.27 -2.40
N VAL A 9 -6.57 6.00 -2.93
CA VAL A 9 -7.96 5.54 -2.94
C VAL A 9 -8.08 4.22 -3.71
N PHE A 10 -7.54 4.17 -4.92
CA PHE A 10 -7.62 2.95 -5.73
C PHE A 10 -6.85 1.79 -5.11
N SER A 11 -5.69 2.07 -4.52
CA SER A 11 -4.90 1.02 -3.88
C SER A 11 -5.66 0.41 -2.70
N VAL A 12 -6.26 1.23 -1.87
CA VAL A 12 -7.05 0.74 -0.74
C VAL A 12 -8.21 -0.12 -1.23
N GLN A 13 -8.92 0.34 -2.27
CA GLN A 13 -10.04 -0.40 -2.81
C GLN A 13 -9.63 -1.78 -3.32
N VAL A 14 -8.54 -1.83 -4.10
CA VAL A 14 -8.04 -3.09 -4.65
C VAL A 14 -7.64 -4.05 -3.53
N LEU A 15 -6.90 -3.56 -2.56
CA LEU A 15 -6.41 -4.41 -1.49
C LEU A 15 -7.55 -4.96 -0.65
N ARG A 16 -8.58 -4.17 -0.42
CA ARG A 16 -9.78 -4.64 0.29
C ARG A 16 -10.53 -5.70 -0.50
N GLU A 17 -10.75 -5.44 -1.79
CA GLU A 17 -11.51 -6.36 -2.64
C GLU A 17 -10.80 -7.69 -2.78
N ARG A 18 -9.48 -7.70 -2.72
CA ARG A 18 -8.68 -8.92 -2.85
C ARG A 18 -8.26 -9.48 -1.50
N LEU A 19 -8.92 -9.05 -0.44
CA LEU A 19 -8.84 -9.64 0.90
C LEU A 19 -7.45 -9.53 1.53
N ALA A 20 -6.74 -8.46 1.25
CA ALA A 20 -5.51 -8.17 1.99
C ALA A 20 -5.86 -7.89 3.45
N ASP A 21 -5.02 -8.36 4.35
CA ASP A 21 -5.24 -8.20 5.78
C ASP A 21 -4.49 -7.01 6.33
N ASP A 22 -4.97 -6.53 7.45
CA ASP A 22 -4.28 -5.56 8.32
C ASP A 22 -3.77 -4.37 7.51
N LEU A 23 -4.68 -3.72 6.80
CA LEU A 23 -4.35 -2.52 6.06
C LEU A 23 -4.05 -1.39 7.01
N ARG A 24 -2.89 -0.76 6.83
CA ARG A 24 -2.49 0.40 7.60
C ARG A 24 -2.10 1.52 6.65
N ILE A 25 -2.65 2.70 6.89
CA ILE A 25 -2.31 3.88 6.11
C ILE A 25 -1.64 4.85 7.06
N LEU A 26 -0.42 5.24 6.73
CA LEU A 26 0.35 6.18 7.54
C LEU A 26 0.51 7.46 6.75
N ASN A 27 0.04 8.57 7.33
CA ASN A 27 0.29 9.90 6.78
C ASN A 27 1.66 10.33 7.27
N VAL A 28 2.63 10.34 6.36
CA VAL A 28 4.01 10.67 6.69
C VAL A 28 4.44 11.99 6.09
N HIS A 29 3.48 12.78 5.61
CA HIS A 29 3.75 14.05 4.93
C HIS A 29 4.66 14.96 5.76
N ASP A 30 4.41 15.05 7.06
CA ASP A 30 5.16 15.95 7.93
C ASP A 30 6.50 15.38 8.42
N VAL A 31 6.71 14.07 8.26
CA VAL A 31 7.90 13.40 8.80
C VAL A 31 8.77 12.78 7.73
N SER A 32 8.35 12.82 6.48
CA SER A 32 9.09 12.22 5.37
C SER A 32 9.19 13.20 4.21
N THR A 33 10.35 13.24 3.56
CA THR A 33 10.54 14.01 2.34
C THR A 33 10.39 13.16 1.09
N VAL A 34 10.14 11.85 1.25
CA VAL A 34 10.11 10.89 0.15
C VAL A 34 8.70 10.70 -0.38
N THR A 35 7.73 10.62 0.50
CA THR A 35 6.34 10.37 0.12
C THR A 35 5.40 10.97 1.15
N ASP A 36 4.12 11.05 0.80
CA ASP A 36 3.11 11.57 1.72
C ASP A 36 2.42 10.46 2.51
N TYR A 37 2.31 9.27 1.93
CA TYR A 37 1.60 8.15 2.56
C TYR A 37 2.33 6.85 2.37
N PHE A 38 2.34 6.03 3.43
CA PHE A 38 2.67 4.61 3.32
C PHE A 38 1.38 3.81 3.46
N LEU A 39 1.20 2.83 2.59
CA LEU A 39 0.08 1.90 2.67
C LEU A 39 0.67 0.52 2.87
N LEU A 40 0.36 -0.08 4.01
CA LEU A 40 0.88 -1.40 4.38
C LEU A 40 -0.24 -2.42 4.31
N ALA A 41 0.02 -3.55 3.68
CA ALA A 41 -0.96 -4.62 3.54
C ALA A 41 -0.30 -5.96 3.76
N THR A 42 -1.04 -6.89 4.35
CA THR A 42 -0.56 -8.24 4.61
C THR A 42 -1.24 -9.21 3.67
N ALA A 43 -0.43 -10.02 2.98
CA ALA A 43 -0.89 -11.08 2.10
C ALA A 43 -0.79 -12.42 2.82
N SER A 44 -1.64 -13.36 2.43
CA SER A 44 -1.68 -14.69 3.04
C SER A 44 -0.52 -15.59 2.59
N GLY A 45 0.17 -15.20 1.51
CA GLY A 45 1.29 -15.95 0.99
C GLY A 45 1.74 -15.40 -0.34
N ILE A 46 2.70 -16.07 -0.96
CA ILE A 46 3.28 -15.61 -2.23
C ILE A 46 2.24 -15.50 -3.35
N PRO A 47 1.36 -16.49 -3.57
CA PRO A 47 0.35 -16.34 -4.62
C PRO A 47 -0.56 -15.14 -4.39
N HIS A 48 -0.88 -14.85 -3.13
CA HIS A 48 -1.71 -13.70 -2.79
C HIS A 48 -0.98 -12.40 -3.11
N ILE A 49 0.33 -12.34 -2.82
CA ILE A 49 1.14 -11.17 -3.18
C ILE A 49 1.06 -10.92 -4.69
N ARG A 50 1.24 -11.98 -5.49
CA ARG A 50 1.17 -11.87 -6.95
C ARG A 50 -0.19 -11.33 -7.41
N ALA A 51 -1.26 -11.87 -6.84
CA ALA A 51 -2.60 -11.44 -7.19
C ALA A 51 -2.83 -9.97 -6.85
N LEU A 52 -2.39 -9.54 -5.67
CA LEU A 52 -2.54 -8.14 -5.25
C LEU A 52 -1.77 -7.20 -6.17
N MET A 53 -0.53 -7.57 -6.50
CA MET A 53 0.28 -6.72 -7.37
C MET A 53 -0.28 -6.65 -8.79
N ASP A 54 -0.79 -7.77 -9.32
CA ASP A 54 -1.38 -7.79 -10.64
C ASP A 54 -2.63 -6.92 -10.70
N GLU A 55 -3.45 -6.97 -9.65
CA GLU A 55 -4.64 -6.12 -9.59
C GLU A 55 -4.27 -4.64 -9.50
N LEU A 56 -3.27 -4.31 -8.70
CA LEU A 56 -2.80 -2.92 -8.63
C LEU A 56 -2.31 -2.43 -9.97
N ASP A 57 -1.54 -3.25 -10.69
CA ASP A 57 -1.09 -2.90 -12.04
C ASP A 57 -2.27 -2.69 -12.98
N GLY A 58 -3.26 -3.57 -12.92
CA GLY A 58 -4.43 -3.49 -13.78
C GLY A 58 -5.23 -2.21 -13.54
N VAL A 59 -5.46 -1.88 -12.29
CA VAL A 59 -6.20 -0.66 -11.94
C VAL A 59 -5.43 0.57 -12.37
N CYS A 60 -4.11 0.56 -12.20
CA CYS A 60 -3.27 1.67 -12.64
C CYS A 60 -3.39 1.90 -14.14
N LYS A 61 -3.34 0.83 -14.94
CA LYS A 61 -3.48 0.94 -16.39
C LYS A 61 -4.85 1.47 -16.78
N THR A 62 -5.90 0.94 -16.15
CA THR A 62 -7.27 1.35 -16.45
C THR A 62 -7.51 2.80 -16.14
N ASN A 63 -6.95 3.29 -15.05
CA ASN A 63 -7.18 4.66 -14.56
C ASN A 63 -6.05 5.61 -14.94
N LYS A 64 -5.11 5.15 -15.75
CA LYS A 64 -3.98 5.96 -16.24
C LYS A 64 -3.14 6.55 -15.10
N ILE A 65 -3.00 5.77 -14.03
CA ILE A 65 -2.17 6.12 -12.90
C ILE A 65 -0.80 5.47 -13.12
N LYS A 66 0.25 6.27 -13.10
CA LYS A 66 1.60 5.75 -13.31
C LYS A 66 2.26 5.48 -11.97
N HIS A 67 2.90 4.33 -11.84
CA HIS A 67 3.82 4.12 -10.73
C HIS A 67 5.22 4.51 -11.17
N ARG A 68 5.99 5.06 -10.24
CA ARG A 68 7.36 5.43 -10.52
C ARG A 68 8.27 4.22 -10.55
N ARG A 69 8.03 3.29 -9.64
CA ARG A 69 8.93 2.18 -9.43
C ARG A 69 8.21 1.03 -8.75
N LYS A 70 8.62 -0.17 -9.11
CA LYS A 70 8.16 -1.39 -8.47
C LYS A 70 9.40 -2.12 -7.97
N GLY A 71 9.39 -2.54 -6.72
CA GLY A 71 10.53 -3.20 -6.11
C GLY A 71 10.14 -4.49 -5.43
N GLY A 72 11.16 -5.28 -5.09
CA GLY A 72 10.96 -6.55 -4.43
C GLY A 72 10.61 -7.66 -5.39
N ALA A 73 10.25 -8.80 -4.85
CA ALA A 73 9.82 -9.96 -5.62
C ALA A 73 8.81 -10.74 -4.80
N PRO A 74 7.77 -11.34 -5.42
CA PRO A 74 6.80 -12.10 -4.66
C PRO A 74 7.44 -13.21 -3.83
N GLU A 75 8.47 -13.86 -4.37
CA GLU A 75 9.16 -14.95 -3.69
C GLU A 75 9.87 -14.50 -2.42
N SER A 76 10.22 -13.22 -2.33
CA SER A 76 10.87 -12.69 -1.13
C SER A 76 9.87 -12.41 -0.01
N GLY A 77 8.58 -12.42 -0.33
CA GLY A 77 7.54 -12.13 0.65
C GLY A 77 7.31 -10.65 0.88
N TRP A 78 7.85 -9.79 0.03
CA TRP A 78 7.71 -8.34 0.18
C TRP A 78 7.82 -7.68 -1.18
N MET A 79 6.76 -6.97 -1.56
CA MET A 79 6.72 -6.17 -2.80
C MET A 79 6.39 -4.73 -2.46
N VAL A 80 6.90 -3.82 -3.28
CA VAL A 80 6.68 -2.38 -3.11
C VAL A 80 6.23 -1.79 -4.44
N MET A 81 5.25 -0.91 -4.39
CA MET A 81 4.86 -0.12 -5.55
C MET A 81 4.86 1.35 -5.17
N ASP A 82 5.70 2.14 -5.83
CA ASP A 82 5.94 3.54 -5.51
C ASP A 82 5.23 4.42 -6.52
N PHE A 83 4.23 5.18 -6.06
CA PHE A 83 3.49 6.14 -6.90
C PHE A 83 4.00 7.56 -6.73
N GLY A 84 5.03 7.76 -5.92
CA GLY A 84 5.54 9.09 -5.63
C GLY A 84 4.94 9.68 -4.37
N ASN A 85 3.63 9.89 -4.36
CA ASN A 85 2.92 10.39 -3.18
C ASN A 85 2.40 9.28 -2.27
N VAL A 86 2.41 8.05 -2.74
CA VAL A 86 2.02 6.88 -1.95
C VAL A 86 2.99 5.75 -2.25
N VAL A 87 3.48 5.10 -1.22
CA VAL A 87 4.29 3.89 -1.36
C VAL A 87 3.51 2.74 -0.74
N VAL A 88 3.17 1.75 -1.57
CA VAL A 88 2.40 0.59 -1.14
C VAL A 88 3.36 -0.55 -0.84
N HIS A 89 3.26 -1.11 0.36
CA HIS A 89 4.03 -2.28 0.79
C HIS A 89 3.09 -3.45 0.96
N VAL A 90 3.35 -4.54 0.25
CA VAL A 90 2.59 -5.78 0.38
C VAL A 90 3.54 -6.85 0.88
N MET A 91 3.26 -7.39 2.06
CA MET A 91 4.16 -8.32 2.75
C MET A 91 3.39 -9.51 3.28
N THR A 92 4.08 -10.64 3.43
CA THR A 92 3.53 -11.72 4.24
C THR A 92 3.49 -11.26 5.70
N ARG A 93 2.68 -11.94 6.52
CA ARG A 93 2.58 -11.61 7.95
C ARG A 93 3.93 -11.75 8.64
N GLU A 94 4.69 -12.77 8.27
CA GLU A 94 6.00 -13.00 8.86
C GLU A 94 6.93 -11.81 8.64
N HIS A 95 6.98 -11.29 7.41
CA HIS A 95 7.81 -10.13 7.10
C HIS A 95 7.29 -8.87 7.77
N ARG A 96 5.96 -8.73 7.83
CA ARG A 96 5.35 -7.57 8.47
C ARG A 96 5.75 -7.48 9.94
N GLU A 97 5.71 -8.61 10.63
CA GLU A 97 6.08 -8.67 12.05
C GLU A 97 7.57 -8.46 12.23
N PHE A 98 8.37 -9.06 11.37
CA PHE A 98 9.82 -8.97 11.50
C PHE A 98 10.33 -7.54 11.31
N TYR A 99 9.87 -6.87 10.26
CA TYR A 99 10.36 -5.53 9.95
C TYR A 99 9.62 -4.42 10.71
N ALA A 100 8.36 -4.64 11.04
CA ALA A 100 7.56 -3.70 11.83
C ALA A 100 7.69 -2.27 11.32
N LEU A 101 7.46 -2.07 10.02
CA LEU A 101 7.66 -0.78 9.37
C LEU A 101 6.86 0.34 10.03
N GLU A 102 5.68 0.03 10.54
CA GLU A 102 4.84 1.03 11.20
C GLU A 102 5.50 1.60 12.44
N GLN A 103 6.46 0.89 13.04
CA GLN A 103 7.18 1.40 14.20
C GLN A 103 8.29 2.38 13.80
N LEU A 104 8.80 2.25 12.59
CA LEU A 104 9.79 3.19 12.09
C LEU A 104 9.20 4.59 11.90
N TRP A 105 7.88 4.64 11.74
CA TRP A 105 7.17 5.90 11.54
C TRP A 105 6.20 6.15 12.67
N SER A 106 6.64 5.93 13.90
CA SER A 106 5.77 6.06 15.08
C SER A 106 5.21 7.48 15.24
N ASP A 107 5.88 8.47 14.69
CA ASP A 107 5.40 9.86 14.72
C ASP A 107 4.36 10.14 13.64
N ALA A 108 4.15 9.21 12.71
CA ALA A 108 3.19 9.41 11.64
C ALA A 108 1.77 9.23 12.15
N LYS A 109 0.85 9.96 11.55
CA LYS A 109 -0.57 9.82 11.88
C LYS A 109 -1.13 8.62 11.13
N THR A 110 -1.91 7.81 11.82
CA THR A 110 -2.61 6.69 11.21
C THR A 110 -3.92 7.19 10.62
N VAL A 111 -4.16 6.83 9.36
CA VAL A 111 -5.41 7.14 8.69
C VAL A 111 -6.25 5.87 8.69
N ASP A 112 -7.51 5.98 9.12
CA ASP A 112 -8.42 4.84 9.09
C ASP A 112 -8.81 4.56 7.63
N ALA A 113 -8.63 3.32 7.20
CA ALA A 113 -9.00 2.92 5.84
C ALA A 113 -10.47 3.18 5.55
N GLU A 114 -11.31 3.19 6.58
CA GLU A 114 -12.73 3.50 6.43
C GLU A 114 -12.98 4.94 6.00
N GLU A 115 -12.04 5.83 6.25
CA GLU A 115 -12.16 7.23 5.83
C GLU A 115 -11.99 7.37 4.32
N ILE A 116 -11.43 6.36 3.65
CA ILE A 116 -11.24 6.37 2.21
C ILE A 116 -12.45 5.70 1.59
N ALA A 117 -13.40 6.52 1.20
CA ALA A 117 -14.67 6.02 0.68
C ALA A 117 -14.47 5.33 -0.66
N PRO A 118 -15.10 4.17 -0.86
CA PRO A 118 -15.14 3.55 -2.19
C PRO A 118 -15.99 4.41 -3.11
N GLU A 119 -15.62 4.45 -4.36
CA GLU A 119 -16.38 5.20 -5.37
C GLU A 119 -17.44 4.37 -6.04
#